data_c3a9c0d38e722e28495ddf9101b2851e
#
_entry.id   c3a9c0d38e722e28495ddf9101b2851e
#
_cell.length_a   1.000
_cell.length_b   1.000
_cell.length_c   1.000
_cell.angle_alpha   90.00
_cell.angle_beta   90.00
_cell.angle_gamma   90.00
#
_symmetry.space_group_name_H-M   'P 1'
#
loop_
_entity.id
_entity.type
_entity.pdbx_description
1 polymer ?
#
loop_
_entity_poly.entity_id
_entity_poly.type
_entity_poly.pdbx_seq_one_letter_code
_entity_poly.pdbx_strand_id
1 'polypeptide(L)'
;MIVTVTPSPAVNRVYWVDRLKVGLSQREEFLTRAERSATSAGGKGISVSLVLAHLGMENVAMGFVGGHTGDLLLHELRGEGVTTNFTWTKEETRTNVTVLERGREHIPVQINAPGPEVSEREVDRFLRRYRRMLLRAVWVVLGGSLPQGVGPQFYHTLTDEARRAGVKVALIASGEPLLSALSARPNLVKPDTRENPTLDGIDLASQEGILRAGRAIVNQGVDTVIVSHEVTGDIVITPEAEWIIKTQVSGTRLVELVGADAALLAGFLFRFEGGARLEEALRFGMAAAVLSAEGEARCCRNRGRIEEEMARISLERL
;
A
#
# COMPACT_ATOMS: atom_id res chain seq x y z
N MET A 1 8.54 -15.37 -7.24
CA MET A 1 8.70 -14.58 -5.99
C MET A 1 8.40 -13.11 -6.27
N ILE A 2 7.67 -12.42 -5.39
CA ILE A 2 7.44 -10.96 -5.45
C ILE A 2 8.32 -10.28 -4.42
N VAL A 3 8.97 -9.17 -4.79
CA VAL A 3 9.69 -8.29 -3.86
C VAL A 3 8.83 -7.08 -3.55
N THR A 4 8.64 -6.73 -2.29
CA THR A 4 7.97 -5.48 -1.89
C THR A 4 8.98 -4.55 -1.23
N VAL A 5 8.92 -3.27 -1.54
CA VAL A 5 9.79 -2.24 -0.98
C VAL A 5 8.96 -1.19 -0.26
N THR A 6 9.19 -1.04 1.04
CA THR A 6 8.66 0.02 1.87
C THR A 6 9.83 0.83 2.43
N PRO A 7 10.22 1.96 1.82
CA PRO A 7 11.41 2.69 2.26
C PRO A 7 11.30 3.23 3.68
N SER A 8 10.10 3.70 4.08
CA SER A 8 9.83 4.23 5.42
C SER A 8 8.72 3.45 6.12
N PRO A 9 8.99 2.20 6.56
CA PRO A 9 8.01 1.40 7.30
C PRO A 9 7.75 2.01 8.68
N ALA A 10 6.69 1.54 9.34
CA ALA A 10 6.35 1.95 10.69
C ALA A 10 5.81 0.77 11.50
N VAL A 11 5.94 0.85 12.81
CA VAL A 11 5.07 0.10 13.71
C VAL A 11 3.82 0.94 13.95
N ASN A 12 2.64 0.41 13.59
CA ASN A 12 1.37 1.06 13.87
C ASN A 12 0.85 0.61 15.22
N ARG A 13 0.44 1.56 16.05
CA ARG A 13 -0.25 1.33 17.33
C ARG A 13 -1.66 1.91 17.26
N VAL A 14 -2.66 1.07 17.45
CA VAL A 14 -4.07 1.46 17.46
C VAL A 14 -4.56 1.37 18.89
N TYR A 15 -5.20 2.44 19.37
CA TYR A 15 -5.82 2.51 20.69
C TYR A 15 -7.32 2.73 20.51
N TRP A 16 -8.14 1.87 21.12
CA TRP A 16 -9.59 2.05 21.23
C TRP A 16 -9.92 2.69 22.55
N VAL A 17 -10.63 3.81 22.50
CA VAL A 17 -11.02 4.61 23.67
C VAL A 17 -12.54 4.81 23.65
N ASP A 18 -13.14 4.89 24.85
CA ASP A 18 -14.55 5.25 24.97
C ASP A 18 -14.77 6.69 24.50
N ARG A 19 -13.95 7.62 25.02
CA ARG A 19 -13.94 9.02 24.64
C ARG A 19 -12.53 9.59 24.69
N LEU A 20 -12.12 10.27 23.62
CA LEU A 20 -10.85 11.01 23.59
C LEU A 20 -11.04 12.32 24.36
N LYS A 21 -10.34 12.46 25.49
CA LYS A 21 -10.37 13.65 26.33
C LYS A 21 -9.27 14.62 25.88
N VAL A 22 -9.67 15.78 25.40
CA VAL A 22 -8.77 16.90 25.09
C VAL A 22 -9.02 17.99 26.11
N GLY A 23 -8.16 18.08 27.12
CA GLY A 23 -8.31 19.03 28.22
C GLY A 23 -7.97 20.45 27.81
N LEU A 24 -8.85 21.41 28.15
CA LEU A 24 -8.65 22.85 27.99
C LEU A 24 -8.56 23.59 29.32
N SER A 25 -8.81 22.94 30.47
CA SER A 25 -8.77 23.57 31.77
C SER A 25 -8.13 22.69 32.84
N GLN A 26 -7.60 23.32 33.89
CA GLN A 26 -6.96 22.65 35.04
C GLN A 26 -7.93 21.76 35.87
N ARG A 27 -9.22 21.78 35.59
CA ARG A 27 -10.27 21.02 36.30
C ARG A 27 -10.79 19.82 35.54
N GLU A 28 -10.38 19.64 34.32
CA GLU A 28 -10.80 18.50 33.46
C GLU A 28 -9.78 17.39 33.52
N GLU A 29 -10.26 16.16 33.63
CA GLU A 29 -9.42 14.98 33.45
C GLU A 29 -8.95 14.89 32.00
N PHE A 30 -7.65 15.10 31.75
CA PHE A 30 -7.07 14.90 30.41
C PHE A 30 -6.59 13.47 30.17
N LEU A 31 -6.75 12.60 31.16
CA LEU A 31 -6.32 11.22 31.05
C LEU A 31 -7.36 10.41 30.29
N THR A 32 -7.01 10.00 29.08
CA THR A 32 -7.76 9.01 28.31
C THR A 32 -7.13 7.64 28.55
N ARG A 33 -7.91 6.66 28.98
CA ARG A 33 -7.48 5.26 29.11
C ARG A 33 -8.00 4.47 27.92
N ALA A 34 -7.11 3.74 27.24
CA ALA A 34 -7.49 2.83 26.18
C ALA A 34 -8.16 1.59 26.78
N GLU A 35 -9.23 1.13 26.17
CA GLU A 35 -9.91 -0.13 26.50
C GLU A 35 -9.14 -1.33 25.96
N ARG A 36 -8.54 -1.16 24.79
CA ARG A 36 -7.65 -2.13 24.17
C ARG A 36 -6.64 -1.42 23.27
N SER A 37 -5.57 -2.14 22.91
CA SER A 37 -4.61 -1.68 21.93
C SER A 37 -4.20 -2.83 21.02
N ALA A 38 -3.75 -2.48 19.81
CA ALA A 38 -3.14 -3.42 18.88
C ALA A 38 -1.87 -2.82 18.29
N THR A 39 -0.94 -3.70 17.94
CA THR A 39 0.32 -3.35 17.29
C THR A 39 0.42 -4.15 15.99
N SER A 40 0.87 -3.52 14.92
CA SER A 40 1.06 -4.18 13.63
C SER A 40 2.19 -3.55 12.83
N ALA A 41 2.82 -4.33 11.95
CA ALA A 41 3.73 -3.79 10.95
C ALA A 41 2.95 -2.96 9.91
N GLY A 42 3.48 -1.80 9.54
CA GLY A 42 2.83 -0.85 8.64
C GLY A 42 3.72 -0.34 7.52
N GLY A 43 3.06 0.07 6.45
CA GLY A 43 3.66 0.62 5.22
C GLY A 43 3.05 -0.02 3.98
N LYS A 44 2.97 0.71 2.87
CA LYS A 44 2.25 0.29 1.66
C LYS A 44 2.75 -1.07 1.12
N GLY A 45 4.05 -1.21 0.90
CA GLY A 45 4.63 -2.47 0.43
C GLY A 45 4.53 -3.59 1.48
N ILE A 46 4.63 -3.27 2.79
CA ILE A 46 4.42 -4.23 3.88
C ILE A 46 3.00 -4.78 3.85
N SER A 47 2.00 -3.92 3.71
CA SER A 47 0.60 -4.36 3.60
C SER A 47 0.39 -5.31 2.42
N VAL A 48 1.02 -5.03 1.26
CA VAL A 48 1.02 -5.94 0.11
C VAL A 48 1.70 -7.27 0.46
N SER A 49 2.86 -7.25 1.14
CA SER A 49 3.56 -8.47 1.58
C SER A 49 2.71 -9.36 2.48
N LEU A 50 2.02 -8.77 3.44
CA LEU A 50 1.14 -9.50 4.36
C LEU A 50 0.01 -10.19 3.62
N VAL A 51 -0.66 -9.50 2.69
CA VAL A 51 -1.74 -10.09 1.89
C VAL A 51 -1.20 -11.18 0.97
N LEU A 52 -0.05 -10.97 0.31
CA LEU A 52 0.59 -12.01 -0.52
C LEU A 52 0.94 -13.26 0.30
N ALA A 53 1.47 -13.09 1.52
CA ALA A 53 1.76 -14.22 2.42
C ALA A 53 0.48 -14.96 2.83
N HIS A 54 -0.60 -14.25 3.13
CA HIS A 54 -1.91 -14.83 3.43
C HIS A 54 -2.50 -15.61 2.23
N LEU A 55 -2.26 -15.13 1.00
CA LEU A 55 -2.63 -15.85 -0.23
C LEU A 55 -1.71 -17.04 -0.52
N GLY A 56 -0.62 -17.22 0.26
CA GLY A 56 0.37 -18.27 0.09
C GLY A 56 1.35 -18.02 -1.06
N MET A 57 1.57 -16.75 -1.43
CA MET A 57 2.54 -16.37 -2.46
C MET A 57 3.89 -16.01 -1.83
N GLU A 58 4.95 -16.63 -2.33
CA GLU A 58 6.32 -16.33 -1.89
C GLU A 58 6.67 -14.87 -2.16
N ASN A 59 7.01 -14.15 -1.09
CA ASN A 59 7.39 -12.75 -1.19
C ASN A 59 8.49 -12.38 -0.21
N VAL A 60 9.21 -11.29 -0.51
CA VAL A 60 10.28 -10.74 0.32
C VAL A 60 10.02 -9.25 0.54
N ALA A 61 9.86 -8.84 1.80
CA ALA A 61 9.74 -7.44 2.18
C ALA A 61 11.11 -6.80 2.39
N MET A 62 11.29 -5.62 1.83
CA MET A 62 12.51 -4.81 1.91
C MET A 62 12.21 -3.37 2.31
N GLY A 63 13.21 -2.67 2.81
CA GLY A 63 13.14 -1.26 3.22
C GLY A 63 14.24 -0.94 4.21
N PHE A 64 14.05 0.15 4.97
CA PHE A 64 14.98 0.57 6.01
C PHE A 64 14.34 0.38 7.39
N VAL A 65 15.07 -0.23 8.32
CA VAL A 65 14.62 -0.43 9.71
C VAL A 65 15.77 -0.14 10.66
N GLY A 66 15.47 0.25 11.89
CA GLY A 66 16.47 0.48 12.92
C GLY A 66 15.88 0.38 14.32
N GLY A 67 16.76 0.13 15.29
CA GLY A 67 16.45 0.08 16.71
C GLY A 67 15.47 -1.04 17.11
N HIS A 68 14.95 -0.94 18.32
CA HIS A 68 14.01 -1.92 18.88
C HIS A 68 12.67 -1.96 18.12
N THR A 69 12.21 -0.81 17.64
CA THR A 69 10.99 -0.74 16.82
C THR A 69 11.17 -1.46 15.48
N GLY A 70 12.38 -1.41 14.92
CA GLY A 70 12.74 -2.21 13.74
C GLY A 70 12.71 -3.72 14.03
N ASP A 71 13.26 -4.17 15.15
CA ASP A 71 13.19 -5.57 15.58
C ASP A 71 11.74 -6.03 15.77
N LEU A 72 10.91 -5.21 16.41
CA LEU A 72 9.49 -5.50 16.60
C LEU A 72 8.77 -5.65 15.25
N LEU A 73 9.00 -4.72 14.31
CA LEU A 73 8.43 -4.78 12.97
C LEU A 73 8.82 -6.08 12.25
N LEU A 74 10.08 -6.47 12.31
CA LEU A 74 10.55 -7.72 11.68
C LEU A 74 9.98 -8.96 12.38
N HIS A 75 9.76 -8.91 13.68
CA HIS A 75 9.11 -9.99 14.44
C HIS A 75 7.67 -10.19 13.96
N GLU A 76 6.88 -9.12 13.88
CA GLU A 76 5.51 -9.13 13.39
C GLU A 76 5.42 -9.71 11.96
N LEU A 77 6.28 -9.24 11.05
CA LEU A 77 6.29 -9.72 9.67
C LEU A 77 6.59 -11.21 9.55
N ARG A 78 7.59 -11.69 10.31
CA ARG A 78 7.95 -13.11 10.31
C ARG A 78 6.85 -13.98 10.92
N GLY A 79 6.16 -13.48 11.95
CA GLY A 79 4.99 -14.15 12.55
C GLY A 79 3.84 -14.35 11.56
N GLU A 80 3.71 -13.47 10.58
CA GLU A 80 2.72 -13.56 9.49
C GLU A 80 3.25 -14.30 8.24
N GLY A 81 4.46 -14.88 8.29
CA GLY A 81 5.04 -15.69 7.21
C GLY A 81 5.73 -14.89 6.11
N VAL A 82 6.01 -13.59 6.32
CA VAL A 82 6.71 -12.75 5.37
C VAL A 82 8.23 -12.92 5.51
N THR A 83 8.91 -13.24 4.41
CA THR A 83 10.37 -13.21 4.38
C THR A 83 10.87 -11.76 4.38
N THR A 84 11.86 -11.46 5.23
CA THR A 84 12.34 -10.10 5.44
C THR A 84 13.79 -9.93 4.98
N ASN A 85 14.07 -8.84 4.23
CA ASN A 85 15.42 -8.47 3.78
C ASN A 85 15.67 -6.97 3.92
N PHE A 86 15.46 -6.43 5.11
CA PHE A 86 15.60 -4.99 5.40
C PHE A 86 17.07 -4.57 5.57
N THR A 87 17.32 -3.30 5.28
CA THR A 87 18.61 -2.65 5.55
C THR A 87 18.50 -1.90 6.89
N TRP A 88 19.42 -2.21 7.80
CA TRP A 88 19.48 -1.56 9.11
C TRP A 88 20.05 -0.15 8.99
N THR A 89 19.34 0.80 9.62
CA THR A 89 19.74 2.20 9.80
C THR A 89 20.24 2.45 11.22
N LYS A 90 20.93 3.57 11.39
CA LYS A 90 21.39 4.01 12.72
C LYS A 90 20.21 4.45 13.59
N GLU A 91 19.23 5.11 13.00
CA GLU A 91 18.08 5.65 13.71
C GLU A 91 16.93 4.64 13.82
N GLU A 92 16.05 4.90 14.78
CA GLU A 92 14.90 4.06 15.14
C GLU A 92 13.84 4.07 14.03
N THR A 93 13.21 2.93 13.77
CA THR A 93 12.01 2.85 12.94
C THR A 93 10.87 3.63 13.61
N ARG A 94 10.14 4.41 12.82
CA ARG A 94 9.03 5.24 13.34
C ARG A 94 7.86 4.41 13.87
N THR A 95 7.13 5.00 14.82
CA THR A 95 5.85 4.48 15.32
C THR A 95 4.74 5.45 14.93
N ASN A 96 3.68 4.95 14.29
CA ASN A 96 2.45 5.71 14.05
C ASN A 96 1.42 5.34 15.09
N VAL A 97 0.61 6.29 15.51
CA VAL A 97 -0.46 6.11 16.50
C VAL A 97 -1.80 6.44 15.88
N THR A 98 -2.76 5.55 16.05
CA THR A 98 -4.16 5.78 15.68
C THR A 98 -5.03 5.65 16.91
N VAL A 99 -5.87 6.63 17.17
CA VAL A 99 -6.88 6.59 18.24
C VAL A 99 -8.26 6.49 17.61
N LEU A 100 -8.99 5.45 18.00
CA LEU A 100 -10.36 5.17 17.57
C LEU A 100 -11.29 5.43 18.77
N GLU A 101 -12.18 6.42 18.64
CA GLU A 101 -13.19 6.75 19.65
C GLU A 101 -14.47 5.96 19.37
N ARG A 102 -15.07 5.36 20.41
CA ARG A 102 -16.30 4.58 20.29
C ARG A 102 -17.44 5.40 19.64
N GLY A 103 -18.05 4.82 18.60
CA GLY A 103 -19.12 5.45 17.82
C GLY A 103 -18.62 6.53 16.83
N ARG A 104 -17.32 6.76 16.75
CA ARG A 104 -16.65 7.70 15.83
C ARG A 104 -15.45 7.08 15.11
N GLU A 105 -15.42 5.78 15.00
CA GLU A 105 -14.30 5.02 14.42
C GLU A 105 -14.01 5.41 12.96
N HIS A 106 -15.00 5.96 12.27
CA HIS A 106 -14.88 6.49 10.90
C HIS A 106 -14.12 7.83 10.81
N ILE A 107 -13.81 8.45 11.96
CA ILE A 107 -13.03 9.70 12.06
C ILE A 107 -11.85 9.47 13.01
N PRO A 108 -10.85 8.66 12.65
CA PRO A 108 -9.72 8.35 13.52
C PRO A 108 -8.81 9.57 13.72
N VAL A 109 -8.24 9.69 14.90
CA VAL A 109 -7.09 10.59 15.13
C VAL A 109 -5.83 9.81 14.77
N GLN A 110 -5.08 10.28 13.77
CA GLN A 110 -3.85 9.64 13.31
C GLN A 110 -2.65 10.56 13.52
N ILE A 111 -1.61 10.04 14.13
CA ILE A 111 -0.33 10.72 14.35
C ILE A 111 0.75 9.87 13.68
N ASN A 112 1.29 10.36 12.57
CA ASN A 112 2.36 9.71 11.87
C ASN A 112 3.69 10.37 12.23
N ALA A 113 4.59 9.61 12.85
CA ALA A 113 5.93 10.10 13.17
C ALA A 113 6.78 10.24 11.88
N PRO A 114 7.75 11.16 11.85
CA PRO A 114 8.76 11.19 10.81
C PRO A 114 9.55 9.87 10.80
N GLY A 115 9.98 9.44 9.61
CA GLY A 115 10.87 8.29 9.48
C GLY A 115 12.30 8.62 9.92
N PRO A 116 13.17 7.60 10.07
CA PRO A 116 14.58 7.81 10.36
C PRO A 116 15.26 8.58 9.23
N GLU A 117 16.33 9.28 9.56
CA GLU A 117 17.26 9.77 8.54
C GLU A 117 18.10 8.59 8.00
N VAL A 118 18.13 8.46 6.68
CA VAL A 118 18.86 7.39 6.00
C VAL A 118 20.06 7.99 5.27
N SER A 119 21.25 7.54 5.64
CA SER A 119 22.51 7.98 5.01
C SER A 119 22.70 7.39 3.62
N GLU A 120 23.50 8.06 2.78
CA GLU A 120 23.89 7.54 1.45
C GLU A 120 24.49 6.14 1.51
N ARG A 121 25.31 5.84 2.55
CA ARG A 121 25.89 4.50 2.74
C ARG A 121 24.84 3.42 3.01
N GLU A 122 23.75 3.78 3.66
CA GLU A 122 22.62 2.87 3.91
C GLU A 122 21.79 2.66 2.64
N VAL A 123 21.58 3.73 1.86
CA VAL A 123 20.98 3.64 0.52
C VAL A 123 21.80 2.72 -0.38
N ASP A 124 23.13 2.90 -0.45
CA ASP A 124 24.00 2.04 -1.24
C ASP A 124 23.94 0.57 -0.80
N ARG A 125 23.86 0.32 0.51
CA ARG A 125 23.72 -1.01 1.07
C ARG A 125 22.39 -1.65 0.68
N PHE A 126 21.31 -0.86 0.71
CA PHE A 126 19.99 -1.27 0.25
C PHE A 126 20.03 -1.62 -1.25
N LEU A 127 20.56 -0.77 -2.11
CA LEU A 127 20.63 -1.00 -3.55
C LEU A 127 21.41 -2.28 -3.91
N ARG A 128 22.51 -2.55 -3.21
CA ARG A 128 23.24 -3.83 -3.40
C ARG A 128 22.40 -5.07 -3.04
N ARG A 129 21.59 -4.98 -1.97
CA ARG A 129 20.66 -6.07 -1.57
C ARG A 129 19.52 -6.19 -2.56
N TYR A 130 18.94 -5.06 -3.00
CA TYR A 130 17.86 -5.00 -3.98
C TYR A 130 18.25 -5.67 -5.30
N ARG A 131 19.40 -5.32 -5.88
CA ARG A 131 19.91 -5.94 -7.12
C ARG A 131 20.02 -7.46 -7.01
N ARG A 132 20.39 -7.99 -5.87
CA ARG A 132 20.46 -9.45 -5.64
C ARG A 132 19.07 -10.08 -5.64
N MET A 133 18.05 -9.38 -5.13
CA MET A 133 16.68 -9.88 -5.12
C MET A 133 16.06 -9.88 -6.52
N LEU A 134 16.43 -8.93 -7.38
CA LEU A 134 15.95 -8.87 -8.75
C LEU A 134 16.26 -10.14 -9.56
N LEU A 135 17.35 -10.85 -9.26
CA LEU A 135 17.73 -12.10 -9.92
C LEU A 135 16.67 -13.22 -9.80
N ARG A 136 15.77 -13.12 -8.82
CA ARG A 136 14.73 -14.13 -8.53
C ARG A 136 13.32 -13.55 -8.55
N ALA A 137 13.19 -12.25 -8.68
CA ALA A 137 11.91 -11.57 -8.68
C ALA A 137 11.22 -11.67 -10.05
N VAL A 138 9.89 -11.77 -10.05
CA VAL A 138 9.03 -11.58 -11.24
C VAL A 138 8.36 -10.22 -11.19
N TRP A 139 8.07 -9.73 -9.97
CA TRP A 139 7.54 -8.41 -9.70
C TRP A 139 8.28 -7.74 -8.56
N VAL A 140 8.37 -6.42 -8.66
CA VAL A 140 8.69 -5.53 -7.54
C VAL A 140 7.49 -4.64 -7.28
N VAL A 141 7.06 -4.55 -6.02
CA VAL A 141 6.06 -3.58 -5.57
C VAL A 141 6.77 -2.49 -4.78
N LEU A 142 6.76 -1.28 -5.28
CA LEU A 142 7.33 -0.11 -4.64
C LEU A 142 6.22 0.70 -3.99
N GLY A 143 6.34 1.05 -2.70
CA GLY A 143 5.26 1.83 -2.10
C GLY A 143 5.55 2.48 -0.77
N GLY A 144 4.84 3.59 -0.54
CA GLY A 144 4.89 4.40 0.65
C GLY A 144 5.75 5.65 0.52
N SER A 145 5.84 6.42 1.61
CA SER A 145 6.68 7.63 1.69
C SER A 145 8.17 7.29 1.73
N LEU A 146 9.00 8.23 1.32
CA LEU A 146 10.44 8.14 1.44
C LEU A 146 10.89 8.68 2.81
N PRO A 147 11.91 8.07 3.46
CA PRO A 147 12.49 8.60 4.69
C PRO A 147 13.38 9.82 4.40
N GLN A 148 13.74 10.57 5.45
CA GLN A 148 14.69 11.66 5.32
C GLN A 148 16.04 11.14 4.78
N GLY A 149 16.73 11.98 3.99
CA GLY A 149 17.99 11.59 3.32
C GLY A 149 17.82 10.75 2.05
N VAL A 150 16.59 10.32 1.72
CA VAL A 150 16.28 9.61 0.46
C VAL A 150 15.54 10.54 -0.49
N GLY A 151 16.17 10.90 -1.59
CA GLY A 151 15.60 11.83 -2.57
C GLY A 151 14.45 11.23 -3.40
N PRO A 152 13.63 12.10 -4.04
CA PRO A 152 12.45 11.69 -4.79
C PRO A 152 12.76 10.77 -5.97
N GLN A 153 14.01 10.77 -6.46
CA GLN A 153 14.49 9.89 -7.55
C GLN A 153 14.64 8.42 -7.14
N PHE A 154 14.44 8.09 -5.87
CA PHE A 154 14.67 6.74 -5.38
C PHE A 154 13.79 5.71 -6.09
N TYR A 155 12.49 5.98 -6.25
CA TYR A 155 11.60 5.07 -6.97
C TYR A 155 11.90 4.99 -8.47
N HIS A 156 12.37 6.07 -9.09
CA HIS A 156 12.90 6.02 -10.45
C HIS A 156 14.05 5.03 -10.56
N THR A 157 15.06 5.16 -9.70
CA THR A 157 16.23 4.28 -9.67
C THR A 157 15.84 2.81 -9.51
N LEU A 158 14.94 2.49 -8.55
CA LEU A 158 14.48 1.13 -8.31
C LEU A 158 13.71 0.57 -9.51
N THR A 159 12.87 1.39 -10.14
CA THR A 159 12.09 1.00 -11.31
C THR A 159 13.01 0.71 -12.50
N ASP A 160 13.95 1.61 -12.79
CA ASP A 160 14.91 1.45 -13.90
C ASP A 160 15.77 0.18 -13.73
N GLU A 161 16.30 -0.06 -12.51
CA GLU A 161 17.07 -1.26 -12.23
C GLU A 161 16.26 -2.56 -12.37
N ALA A 162 15.00 -2.57 -11.89
CA ALA A 162 14.11 -3.71 -12.04
C ALA A 162 13.80 -3.99 -13.51
N ARG A 163 13.46 -2.96 -14.29
CA ARG A 163 13.17 -3.10 -15.72
C ARG A 163 14.37 -3.59 -16.52
N ARG A 164 15.57 -3.09 -16.23
CA ARG A 164 16.82 -3.61 -16.85
C ARG A 164 17.06 -5.08 -16.52
N ALA A 165 16.61 -5.55 -15.37
CA ALA A 165 16.66 -6.95 -14.98
C ALA A 165 15.51 -7.80 -15.55
N GLY A 166 14.59 -7.22 -16.35
CA GLY A 166 13.42 -7.91 -16.90
C GLY A 166 12.31 -8.15 -15.87
N VAL A 167 12.34 -7.45 -14.72
CA VAL A 167 11.38 -7.59 -13.63
C VAL A 167 10.30 -6.52 -13.75
N LYS A 168 9.03 -6.91 -13.63
CA LYS A 168 7.89 -6.01 -13.68
C LYS A 168 7.80 -5.18 -12.38
N VAL A 169 7.29 -3.95 -12.50
CA VAL A 169 7.18 -3.02 -11.37
C VAL A 169 5.74 -2.53 -11.19
N ALA A 170 5.23 -2.63 -9.96
CA ALA A 170 4.02 -1.96 -9.51
C ALA A 170 4.40 -0.85 -8.51
N LEU A 171 3.89 0.36 -8.71
CA LEU A 171 4.22 1.54 -7.92
C LEU A 171 2.96 2.08 -7.23
N ILE A 172 3.00 2.18 -5.88
CA ILE A 172 1.97 2.84 -5.05
C ILE A 172 2.64 4.03 -4.36
N ALA A 173 2.54 5.19 -4.95
CA ALA A 173 3.18 6.41 -4.42
C ALA A 173 2.33 7.64 -4.75
N SER A 174 2.73 8.79 -4.22
CA SER A 174 2.13 10.11 -4.46
C SER A 174 3.20 11.17 -4.70
N GLY A 175 2.79 12.32 -5.19
CA GLY A 175 3.63 13.51 -5.32
C GLY A 175 4.88 13.31 -6.20
N GLU A 176 5.95 14.02 -5.84
CA GLU A 176 7.19 14.05 -6.62
C GLU A 176 7.85 12.66 -6.80
N PRO A 177 7.90 11.76 -5.79
CA PRO A 177 8.44 10.41 -5.99
C PRO A 177 7.70 9.60 -7.04
N LEU A 178 6.37 9.74 -7.14
CA LEU A 178 5.58 9.11 -8.20
C LEU A 178 5.92 9.69 -9.56
N LEU A 179 5.85 11.03 -9.71
CA LEU A 179 6.11 11.71 -10.98
C LEU A 179 7.51 11.39 -11.52
N SER A 180 8.51 11.41 -10.63
CA SER A 180 9.88 11.01 -10.98
C SER A 180 9.96 9.61 -11.55
N ALA A 181 9.26 8.64 -10.93
CA ALA A 181 9.32 7.24 -11.31
C ALA A 181 8.60 6.92 -12.63
N LEU A 182 7.64 7.74 -13.07
CA LEU A 182 6.91 7.53 -14.33
C LEU A 182 7.85 7.46 -15.54
N SER A 183 8.91 8.27 -15.56
CA SER A 183 9.90 8.27 -16.64
C SER A 183 10.66 6.94 -16.77
N ALA A 184 10.75 6.14 -15.69
CA ALA A 184 11.27 4.79 -15.72
C ALA A 184 10.25 3.73 -16.15
N ARG A 185 9.01 4.14 -16.44
CA ARG A 185 7.91 3.33 -17.00
C ARG A 185 7.59 2.07 -16.16
N PRO A 186 7.10 2.20 -14.91
CA PRO A 186 6.59 1.06 -14.17
C PRO A 186 5.45 0.38 -14.93
N ASN A 187 5.24 -0.93 -14.75
CA ASN A 187 4.18 -1.66 -15.46
C ASN A 187 2.79 -1.34 -14.91
N LEU A 188 2.68 -1.15 -13.60
CA LEU A 188 1.43 -0.79 -12.95
C LEU A 188 1.66 0.41 -12.03
N VAL A 189 0.76 1.38 -12.09
CA VAL A 189 0.75 2.56 -11.22
C VAL A 189 -0.58 2.66 -10.51
N LYS A 190 -0.54 2.80 -9.17
CA LYS A 190 -1.69 3.14 -8.34
C LYS A 190 -1.36 4.38 -7.53
N PRO A 191 -1.75 5.59 -7.98
CA PRO A 191 -1.56 6.81 -7.22
C PRO A 191 -2.24 6.75 -5.85
N ASP A 192 -1.58 7.22 -4.80
CA ASP A 192 -2.21 7.35 -3.49
C ASP A 192 -2.98 8.67 -3.40
N THR A 193 -4.26 8.61 -3.77
CA THR A 193 -5.14 9.77 -3.81
C THR A 193 -5.50 10.32 -2.42
N ARG A 194 -5.27 9.53 -1.35
CA ARG A 194 -5.48 9.99 0.03
C ARG A 194 -4.34 10.90 0.51
N GLU A 195 -3.11 10.64 0.07
CA GLU A 195 -1.98 11.52 0.37
C GLU A 195 -1.96 12.74 -0.53
N ASN A 196 -2.32 12.57 -1.82
CA ASN A 196 -2.37 13.67 -2.77
C ASN A 196 -3.56 13.50 -3.72
N PRO A 197 -4.60 14.34 -3.62
CA PRO A 197 -5.79 14.26 -4.48
C PRO A 197 -5.52 14.80 -5.89
N THR A 198 -4.31 15.26 -6.20
CA THR A 198 -3.93 15.74 -7.53
C THR A 198 -2.76 14.96 -8.10
N LEU A 199 -2.69 14.85 -9.41
CA LEU A 199 -1.57 14.28 -10.14
C LEU A 199 -1.14 15.24 -11.25
N ASP A 200 0.09 15.75 -11.18
CA ASP A 200 0.62 16.74 -12.12
C ASP A 200 -0.36 17.91 -12.38
N GLY A 201 -0.94 18.44 -11.30
CA GLY A 201 -1.93 19.51 -11.33
C GLY A 201 -3.33 19.11 -11.80
N ILE A 202 -3.58 17.83 -12.11
CA ILE A 202 -4.90 17.31 -12.48
C ILE A 202 -5.61 16.82 -11.22
N ASP A 203 -6.82 17.34 -10.96
CA ASP A 203 -7.67 16.90 -9.85
C ASP A 203 -8.23 15.49 -10.12
N LEU A 204 -8.03 14.59 -9.16
CA LEU A 204 -8.48 13.20 -9.19
C LEU A 204 -9.83 12.97 -8.48
N ALA A 205 -10.53 14.04 -8.08
CA ALA A 205 -11.84 13.92 -7.46
C ALA A 205 -12.97 13.55 -8.44
N SER A 206 -12.78 13.81 -9.74
CA SER A 206 -13.76 13.51 -10.78
C SER A 206 -13.31 12.37 -11.69
N GLN A 207 -14.30 11.63 -12.22
CA GLN A 207 -14.03 10.59 -13.22
C GLN A 207 -13.27 11.13 -14.43
N GLU A 208 -13.64 12.32 -14.93
CA GLU A 208 -12.97 12.97 -16.07
C GLU A 208 -11.50 13.29 -15.75
N GLY A 209 -11.25 13.84 -14.57
CA GLY A 209 -9.88 14.12 -14.09
C GLY A 209 -9.04 12.85 -13.99
N ILE A 210 -9.60 11.78 -13.42
CA ILE A 210 -8.95 10.47 -13.32
C ILE A 210 -8.61 9.91 -14.69
N LEU A 211 -9.55 9.92 -15.63
CA LEU A 211 -9.33 9.43 -17.00
C LEU A 211 -8.25 10.24 -17.71
N ARG A 212 -8.28 11.57 -17.59
CA ARG A 212 -7.26 12.46 -18.19
C ARG A 212 -5.87 12.16 -17.61
N ALA A 213 -5.74 12.08 -16.30
CA ALA A 213 -4.48 11.78 -15.63
C ALA A 213 -3.97 10.37 -15.95
N GLY A 214 -4.85 9.36 -15.91
CA GLY A 214 -4.51 7.99 -16.22
C GLY A 214 -4.04 7.79 -17.67
N ARG A 215 -4.73 8.40 -18.63
CA ARG A 215 -4.30 8.41 -20.05
C ARG A 215 -2.93 9.05 -20.22
N ALA A 216 -2.66 10.15 -19.52
CA ALA A 216 -1.35 10.81 -19.57
C ALA A 216 -0.23 9.90 -19.05
N ILE A 217 -0.49 9.09 -18.01
CA ILE A 217 0.47 8.10 -17.49
C ILE A 217 0.64 6.94 -18.49
N VAL A 218 -0.43 6.39 -19.00
CA VAL A 218 -0.39 5.28 -20.00
C VAL A 218 0.39 5.71 -21.25
N ASN A 219 0.19 6.94 -21.72
CA ASN A 219 0.93 7.49 -22.87
C ASN A 219 2.45 7.62 -22.61
N GLN A 220 2.91 7.60 -21.35
CA GLN A 220 4.34 7.53 -21.00
C GLN A 220 4.90 6.10 -21.04
N GLY A 221 4.07 5.10 -21.33
CA GLY A 221 4.47 3.68 -21.49
C GLY A 221 4.25 2.86 -20.20
N VAL A 222 3.29 3.24 -19.37
CA VAL A 222 2.76 2.43 -18.28
C VAL A 222 1.66 1.51 -18.79
N ASP A 223 1.69 0.22 -18.43
CA ASP A 223 0.73 -0.76 -18.96
C ASP A 223 -0.64 -0.67 -18.28
N THR A 224 -0.68 -0.36 -16.99
CA THR A 224 -1.94 -0.32 -16.20
C THR A 224 -1.90 0.80 -15.18
N VAL A 225 -2.94 1.60 -15.12
CA VAL A 225 -3.16 2.62 -14.08
C VAL A 225 -4.45 2.29 -13.35
N ILE A 226 -4.40 2.22 -12.02
CA ILE A 226 -5.56 1.99 -11.15
C ILE A 226 -5.70 3.19 -10.24
N VAL A 227 -6.82 3.90 -10.30
CA VAL A 227 -7.07 5.10 -9.48
C VAL A 227 -8.33 4.91 -8.68
N SER A 228 -8.26 5.14 -7.38
CA SER A 228 -9.45 5.12 -6.52
C SER A 228 -10.38 6.26 -6.90
N HIS A 229 -11.66 5.94 -7.16
CA HIS A 229 -12.67 6.89 -7.62
C HIS A 229 -13.73 7.17 -6.55
N GLU A 230 -14.28 6.12 -5.97
CA GLU A 230 -15.27 6.17 -4.90
C GLU A 230 -14.85 5.21 -3.78
N VAL A 231 -15.52 5.29 -2.61
CA VAL A 231 -15.26 4.33 -1.52
C VAL A 231 -15.46 2.87 -1.97
N THR A 232 -16.32 2.66 -2.98
CA THR A 232 -16.74 1.35 -3.46
C THR A 232 -16.18 0.98 -4.84
N GLY A 233 -15.25 1.78 -5.40
CA GLY A 233 -14.75 1.49 -6.74
C GLY A 233 -13.47 2.21 -7.14
N ASP A 234 -12.88 1.70 -8.20
CA ASP A 234 -11.68 2.22 -8.84
C ASP A 234 -11.90 2.36 -10.36
N ILE A 235 -11.14 3.25 -10.99
CA ILE A 235 -11.03 3.35 -12.45
C ILE A 235 -9.72 2.73 -12.87
N VAL A 236 -9.77 1.86 -13.88
CA VAL A 236 -8.62 1.17 -14.45
C VAL A 236 -8.42 1.63 -15.89
N ILE A 237 -7.21 2.05 -16.22
CA ILE A 237 -6.85 2.57 -17.54
C ILE A 237 -5.68 1.75 -18.08
N THR A 238 -5.80 1.27 -19.31
CA THR A 238 -4.74 0.61 -20.08
C THR A 238 -4.65 1.23 -21.48
N PRO A 239 -3.65 0.88 -22.30
CA PRO A 239 -3.60 1.32 -23.70
C PRO A 239 -4.81 0.90 -24.55
N GLU A 240 -5.44 -0.25 -24.21
CA GLU A 240 -6.50 -0.86 -25.02
C GLU A 240 -7.92 -0.53 -24.54
N ALA A 241 -8.07 -0.22 -23.25
CA ALA A 241 -9.39 -0.04 -22.66
C ALA A 241 -9.37 0.65 -21.31
N GLU A 242 -10.53 1.13 -20.93
CA GLU A 242 -10.80 1.79 -19.65
C GLU A 242 -12.01 1.11 -18.99
N TRP A 243 -11.96 0.93 -17.68
CA TRP A 243 -13.02 0.29 -16.92
C TRP A 243 -13.31 1.04 -15.62
N ILE A 244 -14.54 0.95 -15.18
CA ILE A 244 -14.92 1.17 -13.79
C ILE A 244 -15.10 -0.20 -13.14
N ILE A 245 -14.37 -0.45 -12.06
CA ILE A 245 -14.56 -1.62 -11.21
C ILE A 245 -15.25 -1.18 -9.92
N LYS A 246 -16.38 -1.80 -9.59
CA LYS A 246 -17.19 -1.45 -8.41
C LYS A 246 -17.64 -2.69 -7.63
N THR A 247 -17.76 -2.53 -6.31
CA THR A 247 -18.46 -3.49 -5.48
C THR A 247 -19.93 -3.10 -5.31
N GLN A 248 -20.82 -4.10 -5.21
CA GLN A 248 -22.22 -3.92 -4.84
C GLN A 248 -22.41 -3.85 -3.32
N VAL A 249 -21.36 -3.97 -2.54
CA VAL A 249 -21.40 -3.84 -1.08
C VAL A 249 -21.67 -2.40 -0.70
N SER A 250 -22.59 -2.17 0.24
CA SER A 250 -22.85 -0.84 0.77
C SER A 250 -21.60 -0.24 1.42
N GLY A 251 -21.27 1.01 1.11
CA GLY A 251 -20.13 1.71 1.72
C GLY A 251 -20.16 1.76 3.25
N THR A 252 -21.35 1.61 3.88
CA THR A 252 -21.50 1.53 5.35
C THR A 252 -20.92 0.24 5.96
N ARG A 253 -20.66 -0.80 5.16
CA ARG A 253 -20.00 -2.04 5.61
C ARG A 253 -18.48 -1.93 5.55
N LEU A 254 -17.94 -0.95 4.86
CA LEU A 254 -16.51 -0.73 4.70
C LEU A 254 -16.01 0.13 5.87
N VAL A 255 -15.57 -0.53 6.93
CA VAL A 255 -15.20 0.10 8.21
C VAL A 255 -13.71 0.45 8.29
N GLU A 256 -12.85 -0.24 7.53
CA GLU A 256 -11.40 -0.06 7.58
C GLU A 256 -10.80 0.04 6.17
N LEU A 257 -10.74 1.23 5.62
CA LEU A 257 -10.18 1.47 4.28
C LEU A 257 -8.64 1.40 4.25
N VAL A 258 -7.99 1.41 5.42
CA VAL A 258 -6.53 1.29 5.52
C VAL A 258 -6.12 -0.14 5.14
N GLY A 259 -5.35 -0.27 4.06
CA GLY A 259 -4.93 -1.58 3.57
C GLY A 259 -5.75 -2.14 2.40
N ALA A 260 -6.94 -1.61 2.11
CA ALA A 260 -7.76 -2.05 0.98
C ALA A 260 -7.02 -1.95 -0.37
N ASP A 261 -6.30 -0.85 -0.61
CA ASP A 261 -5.46 -0.66 -1.80
C ASP A 261 -4.36 -1.72 -1.92
N ALA A 262 -3.76 -2.08 -0.78
CA ALA A 262 -2.74 -3.12 -0.76
C ALA A 262 -3.33 -4.51 -1.02
N ALA A 263 -4.53 -4.78 -0.49
CA ALA A 263 -5.25 -6.01 -0.74
C ALA A 263 -5.68 -6.13 -2.20
N LEU A 264 -6.16 -5.04 -2.81
CA LEU A 264 -6.45 -4.98 -4.24
C LEU A 264 -5.22 -5.36 -5.05
N LEU A 265 -4.09 -4.66 -4.82
CA LEU A 265 -2.87 -4.91 -5.60
C LEU A 265 -2.31 -6.32 -5.37
N ALA A 266 -2.27 -6.79 -4.13
CA ALA A 266 -1.79 -8.14 -3.82
C ALA A 266 -2.67 -9.22 -4.44
N GLY A 267 -3.99 -9.10 -4.35
CA GLY A 267 -4.96 -10.01 -4.98
C GLY A 267 -4.84 -10.00 -6.50
N PHE A 268 -4.71 -8.81 -7.09
CA PHE A 268 -4.45 -8.64 -8.53
C PHE A 268 -3.17 -9.38 -8.94
N LEU A 269 -2.05 -9.11 -8.29
CA LEU A 269 -0.75 -9.73 -8.61
C LEU A 269 -0.80 -11.26 -8.43
N PHE A 270 -1.44 -11.72 -7.36
CA PHE A 270 -1.60 -13.15 -7.10
C PHE A 270 -2.33 -13.85 -8.25
N ARG A 271 -3.44 -13.29 -8.70
CA ARG A 271 -4.27 -13.91 -9.74
C ARG A 271 -3.66 -13.74 -11.12
N PHE A 272 -3.07 -12.58 -11.41
CA PHE A 272 -2.43 -12.26 -12.68
C PHE A 272 -1.19 -13.13 -12.94
N GLU A 273 -0.33 -13.32 -11.94
CA GLU A 273 0.82 -14.23 -12.05
C GLU A 273 0.40 -15.70 -12.07
N GLY A 274 -0.80 -16.02 -11.62
CA GLY A 274 -1.44 -17.33 -11.81
C GLY A 274 -1.94 -17.60 -13.23
N GLY A 275 -1.77 -16.64 -14.16
CA GLY A 275 -2.15 -16.77 -15.58
C GLY A 275 -3.59 -16.33 -15.89
N ALA A 276 -4.28 -15.67 -14.95
CA ALA A 276 -5.61 -15.12 -15.20
C ALA A 276 -5.55 -13.90 -16.15
N ARG A 277 -6.67 -13.64 -16.85
CA ARG A 277 -6.84 -12.42 -17.65
C ARG A 277 -6.90 -11.20 -16.75
N LEU A 278 -6.60 -10.03 -17.31
CA LEU A 278 -6.60 -8.75 -16.59
C LEU A 278 -7.90 -8.53 -15.80
N GLU A 279 -9.05 -8.71 -16.46
CA GLU A 279 -10.36 -8.48 -15.87
C GLU A 279 -10.65 -9.42 -14.68
N GLU A 280 -10.24 -10.67 -14.77
CA GLU A 280 -10.39 -11.64 -13.67
C GLU A 280 -9.48 -11.28 -12.51
N ALA A 281 -8.22 -10.90 -12.79
CA ALA A 281 -7.28 -10.48 -11.76
C ALA A 281 -7.75 -9.20 -11.05
N LEU A 282 -8.31 -8.23 -11.77
CA LEU A 282 -8.92 -7.02 -11.21
C LEU A 282 -10.10 -7.34 -10.29
N ARG A 283 -11.03 -8.22 -10.71
CA ARG A 283 -12.16 -8.64 -9.87
C ARG A 283 -11.70 -9.33 -8.59
N PHE A 284 -10.71 -10.22 -8.68
CA PHE A 284 -10.15 -10.90 -7.51
C PHE A 284 -9.47 -9.90 -6.57
N GLY A 285 -8.69 -8.95 -7.11
CA GLY A 285 -8.07 -7.88 -6.33
C GLY A 285 -9.11 -7.00 -5.61
N MET A 286 -10.17 -6.57 -6.31
CA MET A 286 -11.24 -5.78 -5.71
C MET A 286 -12.00 -6.56 -4.63
N ALA A 287 -12.28 -7.85 -4.86
CA ALA A 287 -12.91 -8.70 -3.84
C ALA A 287 -12.05 -8.81 -2.58
N ALA A 288 -10.73 -8.98 -2.73
CA ALA A 288 -9.80 -8.98 -1.61
C ALA A 288 -9.79 -7.63 -0.87
N ALA A 289 -9.88 -6.50 -1.60
CA ALA A 289 -9.96 -5.16 -1.02
C ALA A 289 -11.23 -4.96 -0.20
N VAL A 290 -12.39 -5.40 -0.70
CA VAL A 290 -13.68 -5.33 -0.01
C VAL A 290 -13.63 -6.10 1.31
N LEU A 291 -13.19 -7.35 1.29
CA LEU A 291 -13.09 -8.16 2.50
C LEU A 291 -12.08 -7.58 3.52
N SER A 292 -10.99 -6.99 3.04
CA SER A 292 -10.05 -6.28 3.90
C SER A 292 -10.71 -5.05 4.54
N ALA A 293 -11.49 -4.29 3.78
CA ALA A 293 -12.19 -3.08 4.25
C ALA A 293 -13.37 -3.39 5.19
N GLU A 294 -13.94 -4.59 5.15
CA GLU A 294 -14.94 -5.07 6.13
C GLU A 294 -14.32 -5.38 7.51
N GLY A 295 -13.02 -5.15 7.70
CA GLY A 295 -12.34 -5.37 8.98
C GLY A 295 -11.84 -6.80 9.18
N GLU A 296 -11.89 -7.61 8.16
CA GLU A 296 -11.37 -8.97 8.19
C GLU A 296 -9.87 -9.01 7.89
N ALA A 297 -9.04 -8.55 8.80
CA ALA A 297 -7.59 -8.40 8.63
C ALA A 297 -6.86 -9.67 8.12
N ARG A 298 -7.47 -10.84 8.24
CA ARG A 298 -6.95 -12.13 7.74
C ARG A 298 -7.84 -12.79 6.70
N CYS A 299 -8.76 -12.04 6.10
CA CYS A 299 -9.70 -12.55 5.09
C CYS A 299 -9.00 -13.25 3.92
N CYS A 300 -7.84 -12.74 3.52
CA CYS A 300 -7.09 -13.26 2.38
C CYS A 300 -6.50 -14.66 2.61
N ARG A 301 -6.54 -15.21 3.82
CA ARG A 301 -6.20 -16.62 4.09
C ARG A 301 -7.24 -17.60 3.54
N ASN A 302 -8.48 -17.15 3.37
CA ASN A 302 -9.55 -17.95 2.79
C ASN A 302 -9.83 -17.50 1.34
N ARG A 303 -9.14 -18.13 0.39
CA ARG A 303 -9.30 -17.82 -1.04
C ARG A 303 -10.73 -18.03 -1.54
N GLY A 304 -11.43 -19.05 -1.02
CA GLY A 304 -12.82 -19.34 -1.40
C GLY A 304 -13.75 -18.15 -1.12
N ARG A 305 -13.57 -17.46 0.01
CA ARG A 305 -14.34 -16.25 0.30
C ARG A 305 -14.06 -15.10 -0.68
N ILE A 306 -12.80 -14.95 -1.14
CA ILE A 306 -12.48 -13.95 -2.16
C ILE A 306 -13.17 -14.30 -3.47
N GLU A 307 -13.15 -15.59 -3.87
CA GLU A 307 -13.81 -16.08 -5.09
C GLU A 307 -15.34 -15.91 -5.00
N GLU A 308 -15.94 -16.15 -3.85
CA GLU A 308 -17.37 -15.90 -3.61
C GLU A 308 -17.69 -14.39 -3.73
N GLU A 309 -16.85 -13.52 -3.15
CA GLU A 309 -17.05 -12.07 -3.21
C GLU A 309 -16.89 -11.51 -4.63
N MET A 310 -16.10 -12.16 -5.51
CA MET A 310 -15.98 -11.74 -6.92
C MET A 310 -17.33 -11.66 -7.65
N ALA A 311 -18.33 -12.44 -7.23
CA ALA A 311 -19.67 -12.39 -7.81
C ALA A 311 -20.38 -11.03 -7.61
N ARG A 312 -19.93 -10.25 -6.61
CA ARG A 312 -20.45 -8.92 -6.29
C ARG A 312 -19.64 -7.77 -6.92
N ILE A 313 -18.60 -8.12 -7.65
CA ILE A 313 -17.74 -7.14 -8.31
C ILE A 313 -18.19 -6.96 -9.76
N SER A 314 -18.65 -5.77 -10.11
CA SER A 314 -18.89 -5.39 -11.50
C SER A 314 -17.63 -4.80 -12.13
N LEU A 315 -17.45 -5.03 -13.42
CA LEU A 315 -16.42 -4.42 -14.24
C LEU A 315 -17.10 -3.93 -15.52
N GLU A 316 -17.21 -2.62 -15.67
CA GLU A 316 -17.87 -1.96 -16.79
C GLU A 316 -16.83 -1.25 -17.64
N ARG A 317 -16.86 -1.48 -18.93
CA ARG A 317 -15.98 -0.79 -19.88
C ARG A 317 -16.53 0.59 -20.17
N LEU A 318 -15.66 1.62 -20.13
CA LEU A 318 -15.99 3.01 -20.47
C LEU A 318 -15.88 3.30 -21.96
#